data_a2f82224454a12ea896d2f74543b4f77
#
_entry.id   a2f82224454a12ea896d2f74543b4f77
#
_cell.length_a   1.000
_cell.length_b   1.000
_cell.length_c   1.000
_cell.angle_alpha   90.00
_cell.angle_beta   90.00
_cell.angle_gamma   90.00
#
_symmetry.space_group_name_H-M   'P 1'
#
loop_
_entity.id
_entity.type
_entity.pdbx_description
1 polymer ?
#
loop_
_entity_poly.entity_id
_entity_poly.type
_entity_poly.pdbx_seq_one_letter_code
_entity_poly.pdbx_strand_id
1 'polypeptide(L)'
;PDNYNPETREYTGVWTGGFKWAWTDNPAWIYYDIVIADRFGLGNRLSSANISKWTLYQIAQYCDQLVPDGRGGDGMEPRYTCNVYVQERNDAYTVLRDFAAIFRGMTCWNGEQIVVQADMPRDVDFTYTRANIVGKPRYSSSSSQVRYTNALVSWSDPDNAYADAMEPAFIPELVS
;
A
#
# COMPACT_ATOMS: atom_id res chain seq x y z
N PRO A 1 7.92 9.09 -11.01
CA PRO A 1 7.64 9.38 -12.43
C PRO A 1 7.89 10.83 -12.81
N ASP A 2 8.24 11.08 -14.08
CA ASP A 2 8.45 12.43 -14.61
C ASP A 2 7.14 13.23 -14.72
N ASN A 3 6.01 12.55 -14.85
CA ASN A 3 4.67 13.14 -14.93
C ASN A 3 3.98 13.34 -13.56
N TYR A 4 4.65 13.03 -12.46
CA TYR A 4 4.12 13.17 -11.10
C TYR A 4 4.61 14.46 -10.44
N ASN A 5 3.70 15.20 -9.82
CA ASN A 5 4.04 16.33 -8.96
C ASN A 5 3.86 15.90 -7.48
N PRO A 6 4.95 15.76 -6.71
CA PRO A 6 4.86 15.31 -5.32
C PRO A 6 4.25 16.33 -4.35
N GLU A 7 4.24 17.62 -4.71
CA GLU A 7 3.65 18.68 -3.87
C GLU A 7 2.13 18.71 -3.99
N THR A 8 1.61 18.60 -5.23
CA THR A 8 0.15 18.57 -5.49
C THR A 8 -0.42 17.15 -5.54
N ARG A 9 0.44 16.12 -5.59
CA ARG A 9 0.10 14.70 -5.76
C ARG A 9 -0.64 14.39 -7.05
N GLU A 10 -0.46 15.21 -8.06
CA GLU A 10 -1.12 15.08 -9.36
C GLU A 10 -0.23 14.38 -10.38
N TYR A 11 -0.87 13.62 -11.24
CA TYR A 11 -0.25 12.93 -12.38
C TYR A 11 -0.76 13.58 -13.67
N THR A 12 0.15 14.10 -14.48
CA THR A 12 -0.20 14.83 -15.72
C THR A 12 0.12 13.99 -16.95
N GLY A 13 -0.88 13.85 -17.84
CA GLY A 13 -0.71 13.13 -19.10
C GLY A 13 -0.42 11.63 -18.95
N VAL A 14 0.02 11.02 -20.03
CA VAL A 14 0.37 9.60 -20.06
C VAL A 14 1.84 9.41 -19.65
N TRP A 15 2.06 8.59 -18.64
CA TRP A 15 3.43 8.25 -18.23
C TRP A 15 4.10 7.30 -19.22
N THR A 16 5.27 7.67 -19.70
CA THR A 16 6.07 6.86 -20.62
C THR A 16 7.11 5.98 -19.93
N GLY A 17 7.13 5.98 -18.59
CA GLY A 17 8.03 5.18 -17.77
C GLY A 17 9.33 5.89 -17.38
N GLY A 18 9.45 7.18 -17.66
CA GLY A 18 10.55 8.04 -17.20
C GLY A 18 10.44 8.40 -15.72
N PHE A 19 11.59 8.69 -15.09
CA PHE A 19 11.65 9.17 -13.71
C PHE A 19 12.40 10.49 -13.62
N LYS A 20 12.04 11.31 -12.65
CA LYS A 20 12.78 12.50 -12.24
C LYS A 20 13.18 12.40 -10.78
N TRP A 21 14.24 13.09 -10.41
CA TRP A 21 14.62 13.23 -9.01
C TRP A 21 13.72 14.25 -8.33
N ALA A 22 13.01 13.84 -7.30
CA ALA A 22 12.17 14.68 -6.47
C ALA A 22 11.97 14.03 -5.11
N TRP A 23 11.74 14.82 -4.09
CA TRP A 23 11.29 14.33 -2.81
C TRP A 23 9.87 13.75 -2.94
N THR A 24 9.57 12.69 -2.21
CA THR A 24 8.22 12.14 -2.13
C THR A 24 8.05 11.35 -0.83
N ASP A 25 6.85 11.40 -0.27
CA ASP A 25 6.40 10.56 0.84
C ASP A 25 5.43 9.46 0.37
N ASN A 26 5.26 9.30 -0.95
CA ASN A 26 4.44 8.24 -1.51
C ASN A 26 5.11 6.87 -1.30
N PRO A 27 4.48 5.94 -0.55
CA PRO A 27 5.13 4.69 -0.15
C PRO A 27 5.47 3.77 -1.31
N ALA A 28 4.73 3.82 -2.43
CA ALA A 28 5.03 2.99 -3.59
C ALA A 28 6.33 3.43 -4.29
N TRP A 29 6.62 4.74 -4.35
CA TRP A 29 7.86 5.24 -4.93
C TRP A 29 9.05 5.04 -4.01
N ILE A 30 8.86 5.17 -2.70
CA ILE A 30 9.88 4.82 -1.71
C ILE A 30 10.22 3.32 -1.80
N TYR A 31 9.20 2.47 -1.91
CA TYR A 31 9.39 1.03 -2.12
C TYR A 31 10.22 0.73 -3.38
N TYR A 32 9.90 1.39 -4.50
CA TYR A 32 10.66 1.25 -5.74
C TYR A 32 12.13 1.65 -5.55
N ASP A 33 12.37 2.78 -4.90
CA ASP A 33 13.72 3.29 -4.66
C ASP A 33 14.54 2.33 -3.79
N ILE A 34 13.95 1.76 -2.73
CA ILE A 34 14.60 0.74 -1.89
C ILE A 34 15.03 -0.48 -2.70
N VAL A 35 14.23 -0.90 -3.68
CA VAL A 35 14.57 -2.06 -4.51
C VAL A 35 15.75 -1.77 -5.43
N ILE A 36 15.84 -0.57 -6.01
CA ILE A 36 16.84 -0.26 -7.04
C ILE A 36 18.05 0.54 -6.56
N ALA A 37 18.00 1.11 -5.34
CA ALA A 37 19.09 1.94 -4.82
C ALA A 37 20.33 1.11 -4.44
N ASP A 38 21.49 1.47 -4.99
CA ASP A 38 22.76 0.77 -4.73
C ASP A 38 23.28 1.01 -3.31
N ARG A 39 23.06 2.22 -2.76
CA ARG A 39 23.68 2.66 -1.52
C ARG A 39 23.01 2.10 -0.27
N PHE A 40 21.69 2.09 -0.23
CA PHE A 40 20.90 1.75 0.96
C PHE A 40 19.84 0.68 0.68
N GLY A 41 19.71 0.25 -0.57
CA GLY A 41 18.72 -0.72 -1.03
C GLY A 41 19.33 -2.00 -1.58
N LEU A 42 18.63 -2.60 -2.53
CA LEU A 42 18.98 -3.87 -3.14
C LEU A 42 19.61 -3.74 -4.54
N GLY A 43 19.93 -2.52 -4.98
CA GLY A 43 20.43 -2.22 -6.33
C GLY A 43 21.67 -2.99 -6.75
N ASN A 44 22.53 -3.38 -5.78
CA ASN A 44 23.68 -4.27 -6.03
C ASN A 44 23.28 -5.70 -6.46
N ARG A 45 22.02 -6.11 -6.31
CA ARG A 45 21.50 -7.45 -6.62
C ARG A 45 20.31 -7.43 -7.54
N LEU A 46 19.53 -6.37 -7.51
CA LEU A 46 18.30 -6.19 -8.27
C LEU A 46 18.39 -4.91 -9.11
N SER A 47 17.62 -4.86 -10.16
CA SER A 47 17.52 -3.71 -11.05
C SER A 47 16.06 -3.35 -11.32
N SER A 48 15.82 -2.29 -12.06
CA SER A 48 14.47 -1.92 -12.51
C SER A 48 13.76 -3.00 -13.34
N ALA A 49 14.48 -3.98 -13.88
CA ALA A 49 13.89 -5.12 -14.56
C ALA A 49 13.25 -6.13 -13.60
N ASN A 50 13.68 -6.14 -12.34
CA ASN A 50 13.20 -7.07 -11.32
C ASN A 50 11.95 -6.57 -10.56
N ILE A 51 11.39 -5.43 -10.94
CA ILE A 51 10.17 -4.89 -10.32
C ILE A 51 9.31 -4.16 -11.35
N SER A 52 7.99 -4.39 -11.31
CA SER A 52 7.06 -3.72 -12.20
C SER A 52 6.77 -2.29 -11.76
N LYS A 53 7.42 -1.33 -12.40
CA LYS A 53 7.12 0.10 -12.18
C LYS A 53 5.68 0.48 -12.54
N TRP A 54 5.06 -0.23 -13.48
CA TRP A 54 3.68 0.01 -13.91
C TRP A 54 2.66 -0.38 -12.84
N THR A 55 2.88 -1.52 -12.17
CA THR A 55 2.06 -1.93 -11.04
C THR A 55 2.20 -0.93 -9.88
N LEU A 56 3.43 -0.51 -9.59
CA LEU A 56 3.67 0.50 -8.56
C LEU A 56 3.08 1.87 -8.91
N TYR A 57 3.00 2.23 -10.19
CA TYR A 57 2.34 3.45 -10.62
C TYR A 57 0.85 3.48 -10.26
N GLN A 58 0.14 2.37 -10.47
CA GLN A 58 -1.26 2.24 -10.06
C GLN A 58 -1.42 2.30 -8.55
N ILE A 59 -0.53 1.62 -7.81
CA ILE A 59 -0.52 1.66 -6.35
C ILE A 59 -0.22 3.08 -5.85
N ALA A 60 0.74 3.78 -6.47
CA ALA A 60 1.09 5.14 -6.11
C ALA A 60 -0.08 6.12 -6.31
N GLN A 61 -0.80 6.00 -7.43
CA GLN A 61 -2.00 6.79 -7.66
C GLN A 61 -3.09 6.51 -6.61
N TYR A 62 -3.22 5.26 -6.17
CA TYR A 62 -4.14 4.89 -5.11
C TYR A 62 -3.72 5.44 -3.74
N CYS A 63 -2.42 5.47 -3.44
CA CYS A 63 -1.89 6.08 -2.22
C CYS A 63 -2.15 7.59 -2.16
N ASP A 64 -2.07 8.28 -3.30
CA ASP A 64 -2.26 9.73 -3.40
C ASP A 64 -3.74 10.15 -3.45
N GLN A 65 -4.69 9.20 -3.55
CA GLN A 65 -6.11 9.54 -3.48
C GLN A 65 -6.44 10.19 -2.14
N LEU A 66 -7.13 11.32 -2.20
CA LEU A 66 -7.57 12.01 -1.01
C LEU A 66 -8.71 11.25 -0.33
N VAL A 67 -8.61 11.10 0.96
CA VAL A 67 -9.63 10.51 1.85
C VAL A 67 -9.93 11.48 2.99
N PRO A 68 -11.12 11.41 3.62
CA PRO A 68 -11.40 12.19 4.82
C PRO A 68 -10.35 11.92 5.92
N ASP A 69 -9.87 12.99 6.56
CA ASP A 69 -8.83 12.92 7.60
C ASP A 69 -9.32 12.34 8.94
N GLY A 70 -10.62 12.01 9.07
CA GLY A 70 -11.21 11.46 10.28
C GLY A 70 -11.37 12.44 11.45
N ARG A 71 -10.90 13.68 11.32
CA ARG A 71 -10.93 14.70 12.38
C ARG A 71 -12.27 15.46 12.45
N GLY A 72 -13.19 15.12 11.56
CA GLY A 72 -14.46 15.84 11.38
C GLY A 72 -14.30 17.10 10.52
N GLY A 73 -15.37 17.48 9.81
CA GLY A 73 -15.34 18.56 8.83
C GLY A 73 -14.95 18.08 7.42
N ASP A 74 -14.44 19.00 6.60
CA ASP A 74 -14.13 18.77 5.18
C ASP A 74 -12.62 18.50 4.94
N GLY A 75 -11.87 18.19 6.00
CA GLY A 75 -10.45 17.89 5.92
C GLY A 75 -10.17 16.62 5.11
N MET A 76 -9.18 16.70 4.22
CA MET A 76 -8.78 15.60 3.34
C MET A 76 -7.27 15.37 3.47
N GLU A 77 -6.88 14.10 3.45
CA GLU A 77 -5.48 13.69 3.48
C GLU A 77 -5.19 12.61 2.42
N PRO A 78 -3.94 12.39 2.02
CA PRO A 78 -3.58 11.26 1.17
C PRO A 78 -3.88 9.95 1.89
N ARG A 79 -4.38 8.97 1.13
CA ARG A 79 -4.74 7.66 1.69
C ARG A 79 -3.60 6.97 2.43
N TYR A 80 -2.39 7.02 1.88
CA TYR A 80 -1.19 6.45 2.49
C TYR A 80 0.02 7.33 2.23
N THR A 81 0.76 7.61 3.30
CA THR A 81 2.05 8.32 3.26
C THR A 81 3.10 7.52 4.01
N CYS A 82 4.36 7.74 3.70
CA CYS A 82 5.48 7.09 4.37
C CYS A 82 6.51 8.12 4.82
N ASN A 83 6.61 8.28 6.14
CA ASN A 83 7.63 9.11 6.80
C ASN A 83 8.28 8.25 7.88
N VAL A 84 9.31 7.50 7.53
CA VAL A 84 9.95 6.54 8.42
C VAL A 84 11.45 6.74 8.47
N TYR A 85 12.04 6.55 9.64
CA TYR A 85 13.47 6.49 9.85
C TYR A 85 13.88 5.08 10.25
N VAL A 86 14.59 4.39 9.35
CA VAL A 86 15.05 3.03 9.57
C VAL A 86 16.40 3.07 10.27
N GLN A 87 16.48 2.64 11.51
CA GLN A 87 17.70 2.64 12.34
C GLN A 87 18.35 1.26 12.42
N GLU A 88 17.56 0.20 12.29
CA GLU A 88 18.03 -1.17 12.51
C GLU A 88 18.35 -1.85 11.18
N ARG A 89 19.39 -2.70 11.23
CA ARG A 89 19.75 -3.56 10.12
C ARG A 89 18.87 -4.80 10.14
N ASN A 90 17.89 -4.88 9.26
CA ASN A 90 17.02 -6.02 9.07
C ASN A 90 17.35 -6.76 7.76
N ASP A 91 16.83 -7.98 7.61
CA ASP A 91 16.90 -8.67 6.32
C ASP A 91 16.02 -7.98 5.27
N ALA A 92 16.44 -8.08 4.01
CA ALA A 92 15.80 -7.37 2.91
C ALA A 92 14.32 -7.73 2.72
N TYR A 93 13.95 -8.99 2.94
CA TYR A 93 12.57 -9.42 2.77
C TYR A 93 11.66 -8.81 3.84
N THR A 94 12.12 -8.77 5.09
CA THR A 94 11.39 -8.12 6.19
C THR A 94 11.18 -6.65 5.90
N VAL A 95 12.23 -5.91 5.49
CA VAL A 95 12.12 -4.50 5.13
C VAL A 95 11.09 -4.29 4.01
N LEU A 96 11.20 -5.05 2.91
CA LEU A 96 10.26 -4.93 1.80
C LEU A 96 8.83 -5.24 2.19
N ARG A 97 8.60 -6.25 3.04
CA ARG A 97 7.28 -6.59 3.56
C ARG A 97 6.70 -5.47 4.41
N ASP A 98 7.52 -4.89 5.29
CA ASP A 98 7.08 -3.82 6.19
C ASP A 98 6.75 -2.55 5.40
N PHE A 99 7.53 -2.21 4.38
CA PHE A 99 7.19 -1.09 3.49
C PHE A 99 5.96 -1.37 2.61
N ALA A 100 5.76 -2.60 2.15
CA ALA A 100 4.54 -2.96 1.43
C ALA A 100 3.29 -2.87 2.32
N ALA A 101 3.42 -3.17 3.61
CA ALA A 101 2.32 -3.07 4.57
C ALA A 101 1.78 -1.65 4.72
N ILE A 102 2.60 -0.59 4.48
CA ILE A 102 2.17 0.82 4.56
C ILE A 102 1.01 1.10 3.60
N PHE A 103 1.04 0.53 2.39
CA PHE A 103 -0.06 0.66 1.41
C PHE A 103 -0.95 -0.59 1.35
N ARG A 104 -1.01 -1.38 2.44
CA ARG A 104 -1.76 -2.65 2.52
C ARG A 104 -1.38 -3.61 1.40
N GLY A 105 -0.10 -3.64 1.07
CA GLY A 105 0.45 -4.47 0.02
C GLY A 105 1.02 -5.78 0.53
N MET A 106 1.12 -6.71 -0.38
CA MET A 106 1.87 -7.96 -0.23
C MET A 106 2.99 -7.98 -1.26
N THR A 107 4.13 -8.50 -0.86
CA THR A 107 5.30 -8.67 -1.72
C THR A 107 5.74 -10.12 -1.72
N CYS A 108 6.11 -10.63 -2.88
CA CYS A 108 6.69 -11.96 -3.02
C CYS A 108 7.70 -12.00 -4.17
N TRP A 109 8.61 -12.94 -4.11
CA TRP A 109 9.56 -13.23 -5.17
C TRP A 109 9.03 -14.39 -6.04
N ASN A 110 8.88 -14.17 -7.35
CA ASN A 110 8.39 -15.21 -8.27
C ASN A 110 9.49 -15.99 -8.99
N GLY A 111 10.76 -15.76 -8.64
CA GLY A 111 11.94 -16.35 -9.30
C GLY A 111 12.71 -15.38 -10.18
N GLU A 112 12.06 -14.35 -10.70
CA GLU A 112 12.68 -13.34 -11.60
C GLU A 112 12.41 -11.90 -11.12
N GLN A 113 11.23 -11.68 -10.53
CA GLN A 113 10.77 -10.35 -10.16
C GLN A 113 10.17 -10.32 -8.76
N ILE A 114 10.25 -9.16 -8.13
CA ILE A 114 9.46 -8.81 -6.97
C ILE A 114 8.05 -8.45 -7.48
N VAL A 115 7.08 -9.26 -7.11
CA VAL A 115 5.67 -9.01 -7.36
C VAL A 115 5.10 -8.27 -6.18
N VAL A 116 4.49 -7.13 -6.45
CA VAL A 116 3.81 -6.30 -5.44
C VAL A 116 2.34 -6.20 -5.81
N GLN A 117 1.48 -6.44 -4.84
CA GLN A 117 0.03 -6.26 -4.97
C GLN A 117 -0.47 -5.46 -3.77
N ALA A 118 -1.40 -4.55 -3.99
CA ALA A 118 -2.08 -3.81 -2.94
C ALA A 118 -3.55 -4.26 -2.85
N ASP A 119 -4.08 -4.20 -1.62
CA ASP A 119 -5.51 -4.38 -1.36
C ASP A 119 -6.24 -3.09 -1.75
N MET A 120 -6.61 -2.99 -3.01
CA MET A 120 -7.30 -1.85 -3.61
C MET A 120 -8.41 -2.33 -4.54
N PRO A 121 -9.47 -1.53 -4.75
CA PRO A 121 -10.52 -1.85 -5.72
C PRO A 121 -9.95 -2.14 -7.11
N ARG A 122 -10.41 -3.22 -7.73
CA ARG A 122 -9.99 -3.64 -9.07
C ARG A 122 -11.20 -4.06 -9.87
N ASP A 123 -11.05 -4.00 -11.19
CA ASP A 123 -12.05 -4.58 -12.09
C ASP A 123 -12.14 -6.09 -11.90
N VAL A 124 -13.30 -6.65 -12.29
CA VAL A 124 -13.55 -8.09 -12.18
C VAL A 124 -12.64 -8.85 -13.16
N ASP A 125 -11.68 -9.61 -12.62
CA ASP A 125 -10.77 -10.41 -13.44
C ASP A 125 -11.47 -11.63 -14.06
N PHE A 126 -12.43 -12.24 -13.32
CA PHE A 126 -13.13 -13.44 -13.78
C PHE A 126 -14.50 -13.58 -13.12
N THR A 127 -15.51 -13.97 -13.91
CA THR A 127 -16.86 -14.26 -13.41
C THR A 127 -17.14 -15.76 -13.43
N TYR A 128 -17.39 -16.33 -12.25
CA TYR A 128 -17.81 -17.72 -12.11
C TYR A 128 -19.31 -17.87 -12.35
N THR A 129 -19.65 -18.70 -13.32
CA THR A 129 -21.03 -19.04 -13.67
C THR A 129 -21.23 -20.58 -13.64
N ARG A 130 -22.48 -21.04 -13.68
CA ARG A 130 -22.75 -22.48 -13.76
C ARG A 130 -22.12 -23.16 -14.97
N ALA A 131 -21.84 -22.42 -16.02
CA ALA A 131 -21.25 -22.95 -17.27
C ALA A 131 -19.74 -23.23 -17.14
N ASN A 132 -19.04 -22.53 -16.23
CA ASN A 132 -17.59 -22.65 -16.07
C ASN A 132 -17.15 -23.24 -14.71
N ILE A 133 -18.10 -23.72 -13.90
CA ILE A 133 -17.85 -24.40 -12.62
C ILE A 133 -18.09 -25.91 -12.79
N VAL A 134 -17.11 -26.70 -12.42
CA VAL A 134 -17.24 -28.18 -12.37
C VAL A 134 -17.61 -28.61 -10.95
N GLY A 135 -18.74 -29.32 -10.80
CA GLY A 135 -19.22 -29.81 -9.51
C GLY A 135 -20.16 -28.82 -8.80
N LYS A 136 -20.34 -29.04 -7.49
CA LYS A 136 -21.19 -28.18 -6.64
C LYS A 136 -20.35 -27.21 -5.83
N PRO A 137 -20.66 -25.92 -5.81
CA PRO A 137 -19.99 -24.96 -4.94
C PRO A 137 -20.16 -25.36 -3.47
N ARG A 138 -19.09 -25.21 -2.69
CA ARG A 138 -19.14 -25.36 -1.24
C ARG A 138 -18.93 -23.99 -0.60
N TYR A 139 -19.86 -23.58 0.23
CA TYR A 139 -19.79 -22.33 0.98
C TYR A 139 -19.41 -22.60 2.41
N SER A 140 -18.44 -21.85 2.93
CA SER A 140 -18.05 -21.87 4.34
C SER A 140 -17.78 -20.45 4.81
N SER A 141 -18.07 -20.18 6.06
CA SER A 141 -17.79 -18.88 6.69
C SER A 141 -17.14 -19.11 8.05
N SER A 142 -16.46 -18.07 8.55
CA SER A 142 -15.95 -18.08 9.93
C SER A 142 -17.11 -18.09 10.94
N SER A 143 -16.87 -18.64 12.13
CA SER A 143 -17.84 -18.57 13.22
C SER A 143 -18.03 -17.13 13.69
N SER A 144 -19.17 -16.83 14.33
CA SER A 144 -19.43 -15.52 14.92
C SER A 144 -18.41 -15.14 16.00
N GLN A 145 -17.79 -16.11 16.67
CA GLN A 145 -16.79 -15.89 17.71
C GLN A 145 -15.47 -15.28 17.21
N VAL A 146 -15.17 -15.35 15.91
CA VAL A 146 -13.97 -14.76 15.30
C VAL A 146 -14.27 -13.47 14.52
N ARG A 147 -15.48 -12.95 14.67
CA ARG A 147 -15.89 -11.68 14.08
C ARG A 147 -15.90 -10.60 15.14
N TYR A 148 -15.10 -9.56 14.92
CA TYR A 148 -15.03 -8.43 15.82
C TYR A 148 -15.87 -7.28 15.24
N THR A 149 -16.63 -6.60 16.11
CA THR A 149 -17.42 -5.41 15.76
C THR A 149 -16.68 -4.13 16.10
N ASN A 150 -15.73 -4.21 17.03
CA ASN A 150 -14.90 -3.10 17.47
C ASN A 150 -13.43 -3.50 17.41
N ALA A 151 -12.58 -2.57 17.06
CA ALA A 151 -11.12 -2.70 17.15
C ALA A 151 -10.54 -1.45 17.81
N LEU A 152 -9.51 -1.63 18.63
CA LEU A 152 -8.67 -0.52 19.09
C LEU A 152 -7.45 -0.47 18.18
N VAL A 153 -7.30 0.64 17.49
CA VAL A 153 -6.15 0.88 16.60
C VAL A 153 -5.13 1.71 17.37
N SER A 154 -3.93 1.17 17.54
CA SER A 154 -2.79 1.91 18.06
C SER A 154 -2.06 2.57 16.91
N TRP A 155 -1.72 3.85 17.06
CA TRP A 155 -1.01 4.64 16.05
C TRP A 155 -0.09 5.65 16.73
N SER A 156 0.90 6.14 15.98
CA SER A 156 1.81 7.17 16.48
C SER A 156 1.31 8.54 16.02
N ASP A 157 0.95 9.38 16.96
CA ASP A 157 0.34 10.69 16.72
C ASP A 157 1.43 11.73 16.32
N PRO A 158 1.47 12.20 15.07
CA PRO A 158 2.46 13.17 14.62
C PRO A 158 2.28 14.55 15.28
N ASP A 159 1.06 14.89 15.69
CA ASP A 159 0.76 16.16 16.35
C ASP A 159 1.21 16.18 17.82
N ASN A 160 1.43 14.98 18.40
CA ASN A 160 1.90 14.81 19.79
C ASN A 160 3.29 14.15 19.84
N ALA A 161 4.21 14.63 19.02
CA ALA A 161 5.61 14.15 18.96
C ALA A 161 5.73 12.63 18.76
N TYR A 162 4.84 12.04 17.98
CA TYR A 162 4.78 10.60 17.69
C TYR A 162 4.55 9.71 18.92
N ALA A 163 3.91 10.24 19.95
CA ALA A 163 3.47 9.44 21.08
C ALA A 163 2.41 8.43 20.66
N ASP A 164 2.40 7.26 21.31
CA ASP A 164 1.41 6.23 21.04
C ASP A 164 0.02 6.71 21.44
N ALA A 165 -0.92 6.67 20.54
CA ALA A 165 -2.33 6.94 20.73
C ALA A 165 -3.17 5.71 20.36
N MET A 166 -4.38 5.61 20.92
CA MET A 166 -5.33 4.55 20.61
C MET A 166 -6.67 5.15 20.21
N GLU A 167 -7.23 4.65 19.14
CA GLU A 167 -8.52 5.08 18.64
C GLU A 167 -9.45 3.88 18.39
N PRO A 168 -10.72 3.94 18.81
CA PRO A 168 -11.69 2.88 18.55
C PRO A 168 -12.20 2.98 17.10
N ALA A 169 -12.06 1.91 16.35
CA ALA A 169 -12.71 1.72 15.05
C ALA A 169 -13.87 0.74 15.22
N PHE A 170 -15.07 1.12 14.80
CA PHE A 170 -16.26 0.30 14.89
C PHE A 170 -17.18 0.49 13.67
N ILE A 171 -18.02 -0.51 13.42
CA ILE A 171 -19.06 -0.43 12.41
C ILE A 171 -20.35 -0.01 13.12
N PRO A 172 -20.84 1.25 12.90
CA PRO A 172 -21.97 1.79 13.69
C PRO A 172 -23.23 0.94 13.63
N GLU A 173 -23.49 0.26 12.52
CA GLU A 173 -24.67 -0.59 12.30
C GLU A 173 -24.61 -1.92 13.07
N LEU A 174 -23.45 -2.29 13.60
CA LEU A 174 -23.25 -3.53 14.36
C LEU A 174 -23.08 -3.31 15.87
N VAL A 175 -23.04 -2.06 16.30
CA VAL A 175 -22.95 -1.65 17.70
C VAL A 175 -24.33 -1.17 18.16
N SER A 176 -25.17 -2.11 18.56
CA SER A 176 -26.51 -1.85 19.14
C SER A 176 -26.57 -2.32 20.59
#